data_1d5491ff90a8026cf17d8ff32dad29e7
#
_entry.id   1d5491ff90a8026cf17d8ff32dad29e7
#
_cell.length_a   1.000
_cell.length_b   1.000
_cell.length_c   1.000
_cell.angle_alpha   90.00
_cell.angle_beta   90.00
_cell.angle_gamma   90.00
#
_symmetry.space_group_name_H-M   'P 1'
#
loop_
_entity.id
_entity.type
_entity.pdbx_description
1 polymer ?
#
loop_
_entity_poly.entity_id
_entity_poly.type
_entity_poly.pdbx_seq_one_letter_code
_entity_poly.pdbx_strand_id
1 'polypeptide(L)'
;DYMEFGYKASKDLFDVNEFGKWKFCDEQDIRDIVGDNDTDMKISVMADVGRTDYKKDIIPKKDSVIDMIRIATYVNTIPAAVEMINYCADMGYETTINIMAVSTAQESELDLALDLLSKSKADVIYLVDSYGSLYPEQIRRYADKYIKVAEAAGKKVGIHAHNNQQLAFANTIEACAFG
;
A
#
# COMPACT_ATOMS: atom_id res chain seq x y z
N ASP A 1 -5.40 9.60 11.95
CA ASP A 1 -4.01 9.19 11.71
C ASP A 1 -3.91 7.67 11.62
N TYR A 2 -2.81 7.14 11.03
CA TYR A 2 -2.57 5.71 10.87
C TYR A 2 -1.22 5.33 11.46
N MET A 3 -1.15 4.13 12.06
CA MET A 3 0.10 3.51 12.49
C MET A 3 0.29 2.18 11.75
N GLU A 4 1.39 2.02 11.02
CA GLU A 4 1.74 0.76 10.36
C GLU A 4 2.68 -0.07 11.25
N PHE A 5 2.28 -1.32 11.53
CA PHE A 5 3.06 -2.24 12.38
C PHE A 5 4.11 -3.03 11.61
N GLY A 6 3.81 -3.43 10.41
CA GLY A 6 4.71 -4.25 9.60
C GLY A 6 3.97 -5.00 8.49
N TYR A 7 4.39 -6.23 8.25
CA TYR A 7 3.90 -7.03 7.12
C TYR A 7 2.94 -8.12 7.56
N LYS A 8 2.02 -8.49 6.67
CA LYS A 8 1.15 -9.66 6.77
C LYS A 8 1.69 -10.79 5.88
N ALA A 9 2.99 -11.13 6.04
CA ALA A 9 3.62 -12.16 5.23
C ALA A 9 3.13 -13.57 5.62
N SER A 10 3.03 -14.46 4.63
CA SER A 10 2.59 -15.84 4.87
C SER A 10 3.68 -16.66 5.58
N LYS A 11 3.30 -17.34 6.65
CA LYS A 11 4.18 -18.25 7.39
C LYS A 11 4.50 -19.52 6.60
N ASP A 12 3.79 -19.79 5.53
CA ASP A 12 4.10 -20.91 4.61
C ASP A 12 5.27 -20.55 3.67
N LEU A 13 5.56 -19.24 3.50
CA LEU A 13 6.63 -18.75 2.63
C LEU A 13 7.86 -18.26 3.40
N PHE A 14 7.68 -17.87 4.67
CA PHE A 14 8.74 -17.29 5.50
C PHE A 14 8.84 -18.03 6.82
N ASP A 15 10.06 -18.46 7.18
CA ASP A 15 10.29 -19.17 8.44
C ASP A 15 10.15 -18.21 9.63
N VAL A 16 9.25 -18.54 10.56
CA VAL A 16 9.01 -17.75 11.78
C VAL A 16 10.22 -17.68 12.70
N ASN A 17 11.20 -18.59 12.56
CA ASN A 17 12.43 -18.58 13.34
C ASN A 17 13.51 -17.63 12.75
N GLU A 18 13.36 -17.24 11.47
CA GLU A 18 14.28 -16.33 10.79
C GLU A 18 13.82 -14.88 10.84
N PHE A 19 12.51 -14.65 11.00
CA PHE A 19 11.90 -13.34 10.96
C PHE A 19 11.20 -12.99 12.27
N GLY A 20 11.28 -11.72 12.68
CA GLY A 20 10.56 -11.21 13.84
C GLY A 20 9.03 -11.17 13.61
N LYS A 21 8.27 -11.07 14.71
CA LYS A 21 6.79 -11.11 14.70
C LYS A 21 6.13 -10.06 13.80
N TRP A 22 6.78 -8.92 13.57
CA TRP A 22 6.27 -7.85 12.71
C TRP A 22 6.39 -8.14 11.20
N LYS A 23 7.00 -9.26 10.84
CA LYS A 23 6.92 -9.82 9.49
C LYS A 23 5.55 -10.44 9.22
N PHE A 24 4.88 -10.92 10.27
CA PHE A 24 3.62 -11.66 10.18
C PHE A 24 2.43 -10.89 10.72
N CYS A 25 2.64 -9.96 11.65
CA CYS A 25 1.63 -9.13 12.29
C CYS A 25 0.40 -9.94 12.72
N ASP A 26 0.61 -10.99 13.53
CA ASP A 26 -0.51 -11.76 14.07
C ASP A 26 -1.41 -10.85 14.92
N GLU A 27 -2.71 -11.10 14.89
CA GLU A 27 -3.70 -10.31 15.63
C GLU A 27 -3.36 -10.17 17.11
N GLN A 28 -2.90 -11.27 17.75
CA GLN A 28 -2.55 -11.24 19.17
C GLN A 28 -1.33 -10.36 19.44
N ASP A 29 -0.31 -10.39 18.57
CA ASP A 29 0.87 -9.55 18.73
C ASP A 29 0.54 -8.05 18.65
N ILE A 30 -0.40 -7.68 17.77
CA ILE A 30 -0.86 -6.29 17.66
C ILE A 30 -1.71 -5.94 18.89
N ARG A 31 -2.64 -6.82 19.32
CA ARG A 31 -3.47 -6.61 20.51
C ARG A 31 -2.66 -6.47 21.81
N ASP A 32 -1.55 -7.18 21.92
CA ASP A 32 -0.64 -7.06 23.08
C ASP A 32 -0.03 -5.66 23.20
N ILE A 33 0.00 -4.88 22.11
CA ILE A 33 0.50 -3.49 22.10
C ILE A 33 -0.65 -2.50 22.25
N VAL A 34 -1.72 -2.63 21.45
CA VAL A 34 -2.76 -1.60 21.33
C VAL A 34 -4.01 -1.90 22.15
N GLY A 35 -4.13 -3.10 22.72
CA GLY A 35 -5.38 -3.56 23.33
C GLY A 35 -6.51 -3.62 22.31
N ASP A 36 -7.67 -3.12 22.69
CA ASP A 36 -8.83 -2.99 21.79
C ASP A 36 -8.81 -1.68 20.99
N ASN A 37 -7.72 -0.89 21.12
CA ASN A 37 -7.51 0.41 20.48
C ASN A 37 -8.73 1.35 20.66
N ASP A 38 -8.85 1.93 21.85
CA ASP A 38 -9.90 2.88 22.23
C ASP A 38 -9.63 4.33 21.73
N THR A 39 -8.67 4.50 20.83
CA THR A 39 -8.27 5.78 20.24
C THR A 39 -8.78 5.95 18.81
N ASP A 40 -8.68 7.18 18.28
CA ASP A 40 -8.98 7.48 16.87
C ASP A 40 -7.85 7.03 15.91
N MET A 41 -6.77 6.42 16.42
CA MET A 41 -5.66 5.94 15.59
C MET A 41 -6.06 4.65 14.87
N LYS A 42 -5.93 4.64 13.57
CA LYS A 42 -6.17 3.46 12.74
C LYS A 42 -4.90 2.61 12.60
N ILE A 43 -5.08 1.31 12.67
CA ILE A 43 -3.98 0.34 12.58
C ILE A 43 -3.89 -0.17 11.14
N SER A 44 -2.69 -0.14 10.58
CA SER A 44 -2.43 -0.65 9.25
C SER A 44 -1.31 -1.69 9.21
N VAL A 45 -1.37 -2.57 8.23
CA VAL A 45 -0.32 -3.53 7.90
C VAL A 45 -0.13 -3.59 6.39
N MET A 46 1.10 -3.89 5.97
CA MET A 46 1.43 -4.08 4.56
C MET A 46 1.26 -5.55 4.16
N ALA A 47 0.71 -5.78 2.98
CA ALA A 47 0.50 -7.10 2.42
C ALA A 47 1.00 -7.14 0.97
N ASP A 48 2.10 -7.84 0.72
CA ASP A 48 2.74 -7.90 -0.59
C ASP A 48 2.09 -8.99 -1.45
N VAL A 49 1.79 -8.65 -2.69
CA VAL A 49 1.33 -9.63 -3.69
C VAL A 49 2.39 -10.71 -3.88
N GLY A 50 1.98 -11.98 -3.79
CA GLY A 50 2.87 -13.14 -3.89
C GLY A 50 3.68 -13.46 -2.62
N ARG A 51 3.52 -12.66 -1.54
CA ARG A 51 4.17 -12.92 -0.24
C ARG A 51 3.17 -13.04 0.91
N THR A 52 1.93 -12.69 0.68
CA THR A 52 0.80 -12.85 1.59
C THR A 52 -0.20 -13.82 0.97
N ASP A 53 -0.59 -14.85 1.68
CA ASP A 53 -1.80 -15.62 1.33
C ASP A 53 -3.01 -14.91 1.95
N TYR A 54 -3.54 -13.92 1.23
CA TYR A 54 -4.58 -13.05 1.76
C TYR A 54 -5.88 -13.79 2.13
N LYS A 55 -6.14 -14.95 1.52
CA LYS A 55 -7.32 -15.76 1.85
C LYS A 55 -7.17 -16.51 3.16
N LYS A 56 -5.94 -16.82 3.55
CA LYS A 56 -5.60 -17.52 4.79
C LYS A 56 -5.18 -16.57 5.91
N ASP A 57 -4.38 -15.56 5.57
CA ASP A 57 -3.68 -14.74 6.55
C ASP A 57 -4.48 -13.49 6.97
N ILE A 58 -5.53 -13.11 6.20
CA ILE A 58 -6.36 -11.93 6.49
C ILE A 58 -7.76 -12.40 6.92
N ILE A 59 -8.09 -12.17 8.18
CA ILE A 59 -9.40 -12.47 8.77
C ILE A 59 -10.40 -11.34 8.53
N PRO A 60 -11.72 -11.54 8.71
CA PRO A 60 -12.70 -10.46 8.59
C PRO A 60 -12.41 -9.28 9.52
N LYS A 61 -12.60 -8.04 9.02
CA LYS A 61 -12.35 -6.80 9.79
C LYS A 61 -13.05 -6.79 11.15
N LYS A 62 -14.28 -7.32 11.25
CA LYS A 62 -15.04 -7.39 12.50
C LYS A 62 -14.35 -8.17 13.62
N ASP A 63 -13.40 -9.06 13.26
CA ASP A 63 -12.65 -9.91 14.19
C ASP A 63 -11.20 -9.42 14.37
N SER A 64 -10.81 -8.32 13.70
CA SER A 64 -9.47 -7.77 13.64
C SER A 64 -9.36 -6.39 14.28
N VAL A 65 -8.21 -6.08 14.90
CA VAL A 65 -7.86 -4.71 15.32
C VAL A 65 -7.26 -3.89 14.18
N ILE A 66 -6.89 -4.52 13.07
CA ILE A 66 -6.36 -3.84 11.88
C ILE A 66 -7.52 -3.13 11.16
N ASP A 67 -7.32 -1.89 10.76
CA ASP A 67 -8.29 -1.08 10.03
C ASP A 67 -8.04 -1.03 8.53
N MET A 68 -6.76 -1.05 8.14
CA MET A 68 -6.33 -0.86 6.76
C MET A 68 -5.32 -1.93 6.34
N ILE A 69 -5.53 -2.48 5.15
CA ILE A 69 -4.55 -3.33 4.46
C ILE A 69 -3.89 -2.51 3.34
N ARG A 70 -2.58 -2.32 3.43
CA ARG A 70 -1.79 -1.64 2.41
C ARG A 70 -1.15 -2.68 1.49
N ILE A 71 -1.78 -2.88 0.34
CA ILE A 71 -1.30 -3.83 -0.67
C ILE A 71 -0.07 -3.24 -1.38
N ALA A 72 0.98 -4.03 -1.55
CA ALA A 72 2.17 -3.65 -2.31
C ALA A 72 2.41 -4.60 -3.48
N THR A 73 2.76 -4.03 -4.63
CA THR A 73 2.93 -4.79 -5.87
C THR A 73 3.83 -4.05 -6.85
N TYR A 74 4.31 -4.75 -7.86
CA TYR A 74 4.94 -4.16 -9.04
C TYR A 74 3.93 -3.98 -10.16
N VAL A 75 4.25 -3.13 -11.13
CA VAL A 75 3.35 -2.81 -12.25
C VAL A 75 2.88 -4.05 -13.01
N ASN A 76 3.74 -5.05 -13.16
CA ASN A 76 3.44 -6.30 -13.88
C ASN A 76 2.54 -7.28 -13.12
N THR A 77 2.27 -7.05 -11.84
CA THR A 77 1.42 -7.92 -10.98
C THR A 77 0.13 -7.22 -10.52
N ILE A 78 -0.23 -6.11 -11.13
CA ILE A 78 -1.46 -5.36 -10.83
C ILE A 78 -2.74 -6.20 -10.91
N PRO A 79 -2.97 -7.10 -11.88
CA PRO A 79 -4.19 -7.92 -11.87
C PRO A 79 -4.38 -8.71 -10.57
N ALA A 80 -3.32 -9.34 -10.06
CA ALA A 80 -3.36 -10.07 -8.78
C ALA A 80 -3.57 -9.11 -7.58
N ALA A 81 -3.00 -7.90 -7.65
CA ALA A 81 -3.23 -6.88 -6.64
C ALA A 81 -4.71 -6.44 -6.60
N VAL A 82 -5.36 -6.27 -7.75
CA VAL A 82 -6.79 -5.93 -7.82
C VAL A 82 -7.66 -7.00 -7.18
N GLU A 83 -7.36 -8.29 -7.41
CA GLU A 83 -8.08 -9.37 -6.74
C GLU A 83 -7.93 -9.30 -5.21
N MET A 84 -6.71 -9.08 -4.73
CA MET A 84 -6.41 -8.95 -3.31
C MET A 84 -7.06 -7.71 -2.68
N ILE A 85 -7.01 -6.55 -3.36
CA ILE A 85 -7.68 -5.31 -2.95
C ILE A 85 -9.18 -5.56 -2.77
N ASN A 86 -9.83 -6.11 -3.80
CA ASN A 86 -11.28 -6.34 -3.78
C ASN A 86 -11.66 -7.32 -2.67
N TYR A 87 -10.88 -8.37 -2.47
CA TYR A 87 -11.08 -9.32 -1.37
C TYR A 87 -10.99 -8.62 0.01
N CYS A 88 -9.92 -7.86 0.27
CA CYS A 88 -9.74 -7.17 1.54
C CYS A 88 -10.85 -6.12 1.79
N ALA A 89 -11.26 -5.39 0.76
CA ALA A 89 -12.37 -4.44 0.85
C ALA A 89 -13.70 -5.16 1.16
N ASP A 90 -13.95 -6.33 0.55
CA ASP A 90 -15.16 -7.14 0.84
C ASP A 90 -15.15 -7.73 2.26
N MET A 91 -13.97 -7.90 2.85
CA MET A 91 -13.80 -8.27 4.26
C MET A 91 -14.00 -7.08 5.22
N GLY A 92 -14.21 -5.86 4.72
CA GLY A 92 -14.52 -4.65 5.48
C GLY A 92 -13.34 -3.74 5.79
N TYR A 93 -12.16 -3.99 5.22
CA TYR A 93 -10.97 -3.17 5.42
C TYR A 93 -10.96 -1.92 4.53
N GLU A 94 -10.36 -0.84 5.03
CA GLU A 94 -9.82 0.18 4.15
C GLU A 94 -8.65 -0.43 3.36
N THR A 95 -8.54 -0.08 2.07
CA THR A 95 -7.51 -0.67 1.23
C THR A 95 -6.73 0.40 0.47
N THR A 96 -5.42 0.23 0.41
CA THR A 96 -4.55 1.08 -0.39
C THR A 96 -3.64 0.22 -1.26
N ILE A 97 -3.13 0.80 -2.34
CA ILE A 97 -2.19 0.14 -3.24
C ILE A 97 -0.90 0.95 -3.39
N ASN A 98 0.22 0.30 -3.17
CA ASN A 98 1.56 0.84 -3.37
C ASN A 98 2.14 0.24 -4.66
N ILE A 99 2.25 1.03 -5.73
CA ILE A 99 2.93 0.59 -6.96
C ILE A 99 4.42 0.80 -6.76
N MET A 100 5.13 -0.27 -6.41
CA MET A 100 6.56 -0.23 -6.13
C MET A 100 7.38 -0.02 -7.39
N ALA A 101 8.58 0.58 -7.22
CA ALA A 101 9.58 0.77 -8.27
C ALA A 101 9.04 1.46 -9.54
N VAL A 102 8.14 2.43 -9.37
CA VAL A 102 7.47 3.11 -10.49
C VAL A 102 8.46 3.72 -11.49
N SER A 103 9.65 4.13 -11.03
CA SER A 103 10.71 4.70 -11.88
C SER A 103 11.26 3.73 -12.93
N THR A 104 11.02 2.41 -12.78
CA THR A 104 11.46 1.39 -13.73
C THR A 104 10.33 0.89 -14.64
N ALA A 105 9.10 1.30 -14.39
CA ALA A 105 7.96 0.91 -15.20
C ALA A 105 7.95 1.62 -16.56
N GLN A 106 7.54 0.93 -17.60
CA GLN A 106 7.22 1.58 -18.86
C GLN A 106 5.95 2.41 -18.72
N GLU A 107 5.88 3.53 -19.42
CA GLU A 107 4.75 4.45 -19.28
C GLU A 107 3.41 3.82 -19.65
N SER A 108 3.40 3.01 -20.71
CA SER A 108 2.20 2.28 -21.14
C SER A 108 1.74 1.21 -20.13
N GLU A 109 2.68 0.58 -19.44
CA GLU A 109 2.36 -0.39 -18.38
C GLU A 109 1.76 0.31 -17.17
N LEU A 110 2.29 1.48 -16.81
CA LEU A 110 1.75 2.29 -15.73
C LEU A 110 0.35 2.81 -16.06
N ASP A 111 0.10 3.24 -17.31
CA ASP A 111 -1.22 3.68 -17.75
C ASP A 111 -2.25 2.56 -17.63
N LEU A 112 -1.90 1.37 -18.07
CA LEU A 112 -2.76 0.19 -17.93
C LEU A 112 -3.01 -0.18 -16.46
N ALA A 113 -1.95 -0.11 -15.64
CA ALA A 113 -2.04 -0.36 -14.20
C ALA A 113 -3.01 0.60 -13.51
N LEU A 114 -2.90 1.89 -13.79
CA LEU A 114 -3.78 2.92 -13.23
C LEU A 114 -5.24 2.76 -13.72
N ASP A 115 -5.46 2.39 -14.99
CA ASP A 115 -6.80 2.08 -15.50
C ASP A 115 -7.45 0.91 -14.76
N LEU A 116 -6.70 -0.18 -14.52
CA LEU A 116 -7.19 -1.32 -13.73
C LEU A 116 -7.50 -0.93 -12.28
N LEU A 117 -6.62 -0.16 -11.66
CA LEU A 117 -6.78 0.30 -10.28
C LEU A 117 -7.94 1.29 -10.12
N SER A 118 -8.22 2.12 -11.11
CA SER A 118 -9.38 3.02 -11.11
C SER A 118 -10.70 2.27 -10.92
N LYS A 119 -10.78 1.04 -11.44
CA LYS A 119 -11.95 0.15 -11.38
C LYS A 119 -11.98 -0.76 -10.15
N SER A 120 -10.90 -0.80 -9.37
CA SER A 120 -10.79 -1.60 -8.14
C SER A 120 -11.50 -0.94 -6.96
N LYS A 121 -11.56 -1.64 -5.81
CA LYS A 121 -12.07 -1.11 -4.55
C LYS A 121 -11.02 -0.39 -3.69
N ALA A 122 -9.83 -0.09 -4.21
CA ALA A 122 -8.83 0.66 -3.48
C ALA A 122 -9.32 2.08 -3.14
N ASP A 123 -9.09 2.53 -1.91
CA ASP A 123 -9.41 3.89 -1.47
C ASP A 123 -8.31 4.88 -1.88
N VAL A 124 -7.05 4.45 -1.83
CA VAL A 124 -5.87 5.29 -2.11
C VAL A 124 -4.89 4.56 -3.03
N ILE A 125 -4.38 5.26 -4.04
CA ILE A 125 -3.31 4.76 -4.92
C ILE A 125 -2.03 5.53 -4.60
N TYR A 126 -0.99 4.81 -4.15
CA TYR A 126 0.29 5.41 -3.78
C TYR A 126 1.30 5.38 -4.94
N LEU A 127 1.87 6.56 -5.23
CA LEU A 127 3.09 6.72 -6.01
C LEU A 127 4.27 6.36 -5.11
N VAL A 128 5.05 5.32 -5.47
CA VAL A 128 6.17 4.86 -4.63
C VAL A 128 7.50 5.02 -5.36
N ASP A 129 8.34 5.92 -4.88
CA ASP A 129 9.75 6.03 -5.28
C ASP A 129 10.60 5.04 -4.48
N SER A 130 10.54 3.77 -4.85
CA SER A 130 11.23 2.68 -4.13
C SER A 130 12.76 2.83 -4.10
N TYR A 131 13.33 3.47 -5.10
CA TYR A 131 14.78 3.65 -5.19
C TYR A 131 15.26 4.99 -4.63
N GLY A 132 14.34 5.89 -4.25
CA GLY A 132 14.66 7.24 -3.83
C GLY A 132 15.46 7.99 -4.88
N SER A 133 15.13 7.77 -6.16
CA SER A 133 15.89 8.24 -7.32
C SER A 133 15.14 9.25 -8.19
N LEU A 134 13.89 9.55 -7.87
CA LEU A 134 13.10 10.52 -8.62
C LEU A 134 13.46 11.96 -8.24
N TYR A 135 13.51 12.81 -9.24
CA TYR A 135 13.63 14.26 -9.08
C TYR A 135 12.25 14.92 -9.03
N PRO A 136 12.13 16.16 -8.50
CA PRO A 136 10.85 16.85 -8.35
C PRO A 136 10.02 16.95 -9.64
N GLU A 137 10.66 17.15 -10.79
CA GLU A 137 9.96 17.21 -12.09
C GLU A 137 9.33 15.86 -12.47
N GLN A 138 10.00 14.76 -12.12
CA GLN A 138 9.47 13.43 -12.35
C GLN A 138 8.30 13.15 -11.40
N ILE A 139 8.41 13.58 -10.14
CA ILE A 139 7.31 13.51 -9.16
C ILE A 139 6.08 14.23 -9.68
N ARG A 140 6.21 15.47 -10.17
CA ARG A 140 5.09 16.24 -10.77
C ARG A 140 4.42 15.48 -11.91
N ARG A 141 5.20 14.92 -12.83
CA ARG A 141 4.70 14.16 -13.96
C ARG A 141 3.91 12.91 -13.53
N TYR A 142 4.44 12.16 -12.57
CA TYR A 142 3.73 11.00 -12.02
C TYR A 142 2.50 11.43 -11.22
N ALA A 143 2.62 12.43 -10.36
CA ALA A 143 1.50 12.94 -9.57
C ALA A 143 0.34 13.37 -10.45
N ASP A 144 0.59 14.16 -11.51
CA ASP A 144 -0.44 14.57 -12.48
C ASP A 144 -1.19 13.38 -13.07
N LYS A 145 -0.46 12.34 -13.47
CA LYS A 145 -1.05 11.10 -14.02
C LYS A 145 -1.92 10.37 -12.99
N TYR A 146 -1.41 10.17 -11.77
CA TYR A 146 -2.12 9.49 -10.69
C TYR A 146 -3.36 10.25 -10.27
N ILE A 147 -3.24 11.57 -10.06
CA ILE A 147 -4.34 12.43 -9.63
C ILE A 147 -5.48 12.40 -10.65
N LYS A 148 -5.20 12.59 -11.95
CA LYS A 148 -6.22 12.56 -13.00
C LYS A 148 -7.02 11.27 -13.00
N VAL A 149 -6.35 10.11 -12.85
CA VAL A 149 -7.01 8.82 -12.84
C VAL A 149 -7.79 8.59 -11.54
N ALA A 150 -7.19 8.92 -10.41
CA ALA A 150 -7.79 8.73 -9.09
C ALA A 150 -9.04 9.61 -8.90
N GLU A 151 -8.96 10.89 -9.22
CA GLU A 151 -10.09 11.83 -9.13
C GLU A 151 -11.28 11.40 -9.99
N ALA A 152 -11.02 10.98 -11.24
CA ALA A 152 -12.06 10.47 -12.12
C ALA A 152 -12.76 9.21 -11.56
N ALA A 153 -12.08 8.47 -10.69
CA ALA A 153 -12.58 7.25 -10.04
C ALA A 153 -13.06 7.48 -8.59
N GLY A 154 -13.04 8.71 -8.08
CA GLY A 154 -13.41 9.04 -6.71
C GLY A 154 -12.43 8.49 -5.66
N LYS A 155 -11.17 8.32 -6.02
CA LYS A 155 -10.10 7.78 -5.16
C LYS A 155 -9.14 8.88 -4.71
N LYS A 156 -8.34 8.59 -3.69
CA LYS A 156 -7.27 9.45 -3.22
C LYS A 156 -5.92 9.01 -3.80
N VAL A 157 -4.96 9.93 -3.79
CA VAL A 157 -3.55 9.67 -4.13
C VAL A 157 -2.69 9.88 -2.90
N GLY A 158 -1.66 9.06 -2.77
CA GLY A 158 -0.61 9.22 -1.76
C GLY A 158 0.77 9.16 -2.38
N ILE A 159 1.77 9.59 -1.64
CA ILE A 159 3.18 9.45 -2.01
C ILE A 159 3.94 8.68 -0.92
N HIS A 160 4.85 7.80 -1.36
CA HIS A 160 5.84 7.14 -0.51
C HIS A 160 7.22 7.31 -1.15
N ALA A 161 8.04 8.16 -0.56
CA ALA A 161 9.35 8.50 -1.10
C ALA A 161 10.48 7.97 -0.23
N HIS A 162 11.44 7.25 -0.84
CA HIS A 162 12.69 6.87 -0.19
C HIS A 162 13.76 7.96 -0.34
N ASN A 163 14.75 7.96 0.54
CA ASN A 163 15.66 9.08 0.74
C ASN A 163 17.11 8.82 0.23
N ASN A 164 17.27 7.96 -0.76
CA ASN A 164 18.61 7.58 -1.24
C ASN A 164 19.41 8.76 -1.82
N GLN A 165 18.74 9.71 -2.46
CA GLN A 165 19.35 10.96 -2.95
C GLN A 165 19.08 12.16 -2.03
N GLN A 166 18.58 11.93 -0.82
CA GLN A 166 18.21 12.99 0.15
C GLN A 166 17.10 13.92 -0.35
N LEU A 167 16.26 13.45 -1.27
CA LEU A 167 15.16 14.21 -1.86
C LEU A 167 13.76 13.82 -1.36
N ALA A 168 13.62 12.80 -0.49
CA ALA A 168 12.31 12.31 -0.06
C ALA A 168 11.42 13.41 0.52
N PHE A 169 11.97 14.26 1.39
CA PHE A 169 11.24 15.36 1.99
C PHE A 169 10.80 16.40 0.94
N ALA A 170 11.71 16.81 0.07
CA ALA A 170 11.42 17.76 -1.01
C ALA A 170 10.38 17.20 -1.99
N ASN A 171 10.53 15.93 -2.39
CA ASN A 171 9.60 15.25 -3.28
C ASN A 171 8.20 15.09 -2.67
N THR A 172 8.13 14.82 -1.36
CA THR A 172 6.84 14.75 -0.66
C THR A 172 6.14 16.10 -0.61
N ILE A 173 6.87 17.20 -0.29
CA ILE A 173 6.33 18.55 -0.32
C ILE A 173 5.87 18.90 -1.74
N GLU A 174 6.68 18.59 -2.75
CA GLU A 174 6.34 18.85 -4.14
C GLU A 174 5.05 18.15 -4.57
N ALA A 175 4.89 16.88 -4.23
CA ALA A 175 3.65 16.16 -4.53
C ALA A 175 2.44 16.77 -3.81
N CYS A 176 2.57 17.08 -2.52
CA CYS A 176 1.48 17.69 -1.74
C CYS A 176 1.13 19.13 -2.20
N ALA A 177 2.09 19.87 -2.73
CA ALA A 177 1.84 21.23 -3.25
C ALA A 177 1.22 21.21 -4.66
N PHE A 178 1.42 20.12 -5.40
CA PHE A 178 0.88 19.94 -6.75
C PHE A 178 -0.59 19.51 -6.73
N GLY A 179 -1.04 18.76 -5.76
CA GLY A 179 -2.39 18.21 -5.60
C GLY A 179 -2.53 17.36 -4.38
#